data_ae9251fabe55e9afa669f499439dad60
#
_entry.id   ae9251fabe55e9afa669f499439dad60
#
_cell.length_a   1.000
_cell.length_b   1.000
_cell.length_c   1.000
_cell.angle_alpha   90.00
_cell.angle_beta   90.00
_cell.angle_gamma   90.00
#
_symmetry.space_group_name_H-M   'P 1'
#
loop_
_entity.id
_entity.type
_entity.pdbx_description
1 polymer ?
#
loop_
_entity_poly.entity_id
_entity_poly.type
_entity_poly.pdbx_seq_one_letter_code
_entity_poly.pdbx_strand_id
1 'polypeptide(L)'
;MTALLTMDGVTAYYGAIQALRGVSLDVRQGEIVTLIGANGAGKSTLMMTICGNPRARDGTITYDGADITRLPTHQIMHMGLAQAPEGRRIFSRMTVHENLLMGAQVVQMRNYDRMRDQVFHLFPRLRERQAQRGGTLSGGEQQMLAIGRALMSQPRLLLLDEPSLGLAPLVVRQIFGAIRELNRTEGLTVLLVEQNAFQALRLAHRGYVLVNGAITMTGPGAELLARPEIRAAYLEGAH
;
A
#
# COMPACT_ATOMS: atom_id res chain seq x y z
N MET A 1 13.85 12.98 -10.87
CA MET A 1 13.73 11.92 -9.84
C MET A 1 13.65 10.59 -10.55
N THR A 2 14.45 9.61 -10.15
CA THR A 2 14.47 8.25 -10.72
C THR A 2 13.25 7.45 -10.25
N ALA A 3 12.66 6.64 -11.14
CA ALA A 3 11.60 5.71 -10.76
C ALA A 3 12.18 4.63 -9.82
N LEU A 4 11.52 4.40 -8.68
CA LEU A 4 11.83 3.33 -7.75
C LEU A 4 11.14 2.03 -8.17
N LEU A 5 9.89 2.12 -8.66
CA LEU A 5 9.13 1.02 -9.22
C LEU A 5 8.65 1.41 -10.61
N THR A 6 8.77 0.50 -11.57
CA THR A 6 8.21 0.64 -12.92
C THR A 6 7.52 -0.65 -13.31
N MET A 7 6.31 -0.54 -13.84
CA MET A 7 5.62 -1.61 -14.56
C MET A 7 5.48 -1.19 -16.01
N ASP A 8 5.82 -2.07 -16.95
CA ASP A 8 5.71 -1.81 -18.38
C ASP A 8 4.98 -2.94 -19.07
N GLY A 9 3.81 -2.64 -19.63
CA GLY A 9 2.98 -3.57 -20.38
C GLY A 9 2.53 -4.81 -19.61
N VAL A 10 2.40 -4.74 -18.28
CA VAL A 10 2.18 -5.92 -17.41
C VAL A 10 0.78 -6.49 -17.61
N THR A 11 0.72 -7.81 -17.88
CA THR A 11 -0.51 -8.61 -17.84
C THR A 11 -0.47 -9.60 -16.69
N ALA A 12 -1.63 -9.86 -16.08
CA ALA A 12 -1.77 -10.87 -15.04
C ALA A 12 -3.10 -11.59 -15.14
N TYR A 13 -3.11 -12.87 -14.74
CA TYR A 13 -4.23 -13.77 -14.91
C TYR A 13 -4.51 -14.59 -13.65
N TYR A 14 -5.78 -14.92 -13.45
CA TYR A 14 -6.25 -15.99 -12.57
C TYR A 14 -6.88 -17.09 -13.43
N GLY A 15 -6.12 -18.15 -13.70
CA GLY A 15 -6.51 -19.17 -14.68
C GLY A 15 -6.68 -18.57 -16.08
N ALA A 16 -7.90 -18.61 -16.63
CA ALA A 16 -8.23 -18.02 -17.92
C ALA A 16 -8.66 -16.54 -17.84
N ILE A 17 -8.89 -16.01 -16.65
CA ILE A 17 -9.41 -14.65 -16.45
C ILE A 17 -8.25 -13.67 -16.43
N GLN A 18 -8.23 -12.76 -17.41
CA GLN A 18 -7.26 -11.66 -17.44
C GLN A 18 -7.68 -10.55 -16.49
N ALA A 19 -6.90 -10.33 -15.46
CA ALA A 19 -7.14 -9.31 -14.44
C ALA A 19 -6.38 -7.99 -14.71
N LEU A 20 -5.18 -8.06 -15.30
CA LEU A 20 -4.42 -6.88 -15.75
C LEU A 20 -4.16 -6.95 -17.25
N ARG A 21 -4.33 -5.82 -17.93
CA ARG A 21 -4.34 -5.71 -19.39
C ARG A 21 -3.31 -4.70 -19.89
N GLY A 22 -2.03 -5.07 -19.87
CA GLY A 22 -0.95 -4.20 -20.36
C GLY A 22 -0.77 -2.96 -19.48
N VAL A 23 -0.73 -3.15 -18.15
CA VAL A 23 -0.61 -2.04 -17.19
C VAL A 23 0.81 -1.48 -17.22
N SER A 24 0.91 -0.16 -17.43
CA SER A 24 2.15 0.60 -17.31
C SER A 24 1.97 1.72 -16.29
N LEU A 25 2.86 1.76 -15.29
CA LEU A 25 2.93 2.82 -14.29
C LEU A 25 4.34 2.94 -13.72
N ASP A 26 4.64 4.07 -13.12
CA ASP A 26 5.87 4.29 -12.35
C ASP A 26 5.58 4.90 -10.98
N VAL A 27 6.44 4.65 -10.02
CA VAL A 27 6.46 5.28 -8.69
C VAL A 27 7.88 5.80 -8.45
N ARG A 28 8.02 7.11 -8.23
CA ARG A 28 9.32 7.74 -7.99
C ARG A 28 9.70 7.67 -6.52
N GLN A 29 10.98 7.68 -6.24
CA GLN A 29 11.45 7.68 -4.86
C GLN A 29 10.92 8.90 -4.10
N GLY A 30 10.39 8.67 -2.88
CA GLY A 30 9.79 9.70 -2.04
C GLY A 30 8.42 10.18 -2.52
N GLU A 31 7.81 9.53 -3.51
CA GLU A 31 6.48 9.87 -4.00
C GLU A 31 5.39 9.08 -3.27
N ILE A 32 4.26 9.72 -2.99
CA ILE A 32 3.01 9.03 -2.68
C ILE A 32 2.21 8.97 -3.97
N VAL A 33 2.01 7.78 -4.50
CA VAL A 33 1.17 7.50 -5.67
C VAL A 33 -0.08 6.76 -5.24
N THR A 34 -1.22 7.11 -5.81
CA THR A 34 -2.46 6.37 -5.59
C THR A 34 -2.97 5.71 -6.86
N LEU A 35 -3.54 4.52 -6.71
CA LEU A 35 -4.32 3.82 -7.73
C LEU A 35 -5.78 3.79 -7.29
N ILE A 36 -6.64 4.45 -8.03
CA ILE A 36 -8.08 4.46 -7.81
C ILE A 36 -8.80 3.65 -8.88
N GLY A 37 -9.96 3.12 -8.56
CA GLY A 37 -10.78 2.33 -9.47
C GLY A 37 -11.93 1.65 -8.73
N ALA A 38 -12.95 1.24 -9.46
CA ALA A 38 -14.09 0.50 -8.91
C ALA A 38 -13.67 -0.88 -8.34
N ASN A 39 -14.56 -1.49 -7.55
CA ASN A 39 -14.37 -2.86 -7.10
C ASN A 39 -14.29 -3.80 -8.31
N GLY A 40 -13.35 -4.75 -8.26
CA GLY A 40 -13.09 -5.64 -9.39
C GLY A 40 -12.26 -5.03 -10.54
N ALA A 41 -11.83 -3.77 -10.48
CA ALA A 41 -11.01 -3.15 -11.52
C ALA A 41 -9.60 -3.75 -11.66
N GLY A 42 -9.15 -4.56 -10.69
CA GLY A 42 -7.81 -5.19 -10.70
C GLY A 42 -6.80 -4.55 -9.75
N LYS A 43 -7.21 -3.64 -8.86
CA LYS A 43 -6.33 -2.90 -7.94
C LYS A 43 -5.48 -3.81 -7.05
N SER A 44 -6.12 -4.69 -6.28
CA SER A 44 -5.41 -5.65 -5.40
C SER A 44 -4.58 -6.64 -6.20
N THR A 45 -5.05 -7.04 -7.42
CA THR A 45 -4.26 -7.87 -8.33
C THR A 45 -2.96 -7.17 -8.73
N LEU A 46 -3.01 -5.87 -9.04
CA LEU A 46 -1.82 -5.09 -9.38
C LEU A 46 -0.82 -5.09 -8.22
N MET A 47 -1.27 -4.80 -7.00
CA MET A 47 -0.44 -4.83 -5.79
C MET A 47 0.20 -6.21 -5.58
N MET A 48 -0.61 -7.26 -5.69
CA MET A 48 -0.14 -8.64 -5.53
C MET A 48 0.83 -9.04 -6.65
N THR A 49 0.63 -8.58 -7.89
CA THR A 49 1.52 -8.86 -9.02
C THR A 49 2.89 -8.21 -8.81
N ILE A 50 2.96 -7.00 -8.25
CA ILE A 50 4.23 -6.37 -7.83
C ILE A 50 4.96 -7.26 -6.82
N CYS A 51 4.23 -7.91 -5.92
CA CYS A 51 4.77 -8.86 -4.93
C CYS A 51 5.05 -10.26 -5.51
N GLY A 52 4.84 -10.48 -6.82
CA GLY A 52 5.11 -11.75 -7.50
C GLY A 52 4.02 -12.82 -7.38
N ASN A 53 2.79 -12.47 -6.96
CA ASN A 53 1.66 -13.40 -6.85
C ASN A 53 0.29 -12.70 -7.10
N PRO A 54 -0.40 -12.93 -8.25
CA PRO A 54 0.06 -13.74 -9.37
C PRO A 54 1.28 -13.12 -10.06
N ARG A 55 2.12 -13.95 -10.68
CA ARG A 55 3.23 -13.44 -11.50
C ARG A 55 2.70 -12.78 -12.76
N ALA A 56 3.38 -11.74 -13.21
CA ALA A 56 3.13 -11.16 -14.51
C ALA A 56 3.29 -12.25 -15.61
N ARG A 57 2.34 -12.30 -16.53
CA ARG A 57 2.44 -13.19 -17.69
C ARG A 57 3.32 -12.57 -18.77
N ASP A 58 3.03 -11.32 -19.13
CA ASP A 58 3.78 -10.50 -20.05
C ASP A 58 4.13 -9.17 -19.41
N GLY A 59 5.02 -8.42 -20.05
CA GLY A 59 5.55 -7.16 -19.54
C GLY A 59 6.66 -7.35 -18.51
N THR A 60 7.14 -6.24 -17.96
CA THR A 60 8.25 -6.21 -17.01
C THR A 60 7.91 -5.39 -15.78
N ILE A 61 8.45 -5.80 -14.63
CA ILE A 61 8.38 -5.06 -13.37
C ILE A 61 9.79 -4.83 -12.90
N THR A 62 10.18 -3.57 -12.80
CA THR A 62 11.52 -3.16 -12.33
C THR A 62 11.40 -2.46 -10.99
N TYR A 63 12.20 -2.86 -10.00
CA TYR A 63 12.28 -2.23 -8.70
C TYR A 63 13.73 -1.88 -8.38
N ASP A 64 14.00 -0.60 -8.08
CA ASP A 64 15.34 -0.06 -7.81
C ASP A 64 16.37 -0.44 -8.89
N GLY A 65 15.95 -0.40 -10.15
CA GLY A 65 16.78 -0.75 -11.31
C GLY A 65 16.92 -2.25 -11.59
N ALA A 66 16.41 -3.13 -10.72
CA ALA A 66 16.47 -4.58 -10.91
C ALA A 66 15.15 -5.12 -11.44
N ASP A 67 15.20 -6.06 -12.39
CA ASP A 67 14.02 -6.79 -12.85
C ASP A 67 13.54 -7.78 -11.78
N ILE A 68 12.34 -7.55 -11.26
CA ILE A 68 11.68 -8.39 -10.25
C ILE A 68 10.55 -9.25 -10.82
N THR A 69 10.31 -9.21 -12.12
CA THR A 69 9.15 -9.83 -12.80
C THR A 69 8.98 -11.31 -12.45
N ARG A 70 10.09 -12.02 -12.29
CA ARG A 70 10.09 -13.47 -12.02
C ARG A 70 10.60 -13.84 -10.62
N LEU A 71 10.98 -12.85 -9.81
CA LEU A 71 11.49 -13.11 -8.47
C LEU A 71 10.39 -13.66 -7.56
N PRO A 72 10.71 -14.54 -6.62
CA PRO A 72 9.77 -14.98 -5.59
C PRO A 72 9.55 -13.86 -4.57
N THR A 73 8.34 -13.82 -3.99
CA THR A 73 7.89 -12.76 -3.06
C THR A 73 8.90 -12.46 -1.95
N HIS A 74 9.50 -13.49 -1.33
CA HIS A 74 10.43 -13.28 -0.23
C HIS A 74 11.68 -12.50 -0.66
N GLN A 75 12.19 -12.72 -1.88
CA GLN A 75 13.34 -11.95 -2.41
C GLN A 75 12.94 -10.49 -2.65
N ILE A 76 11.76 -10.26 -3.22
CA ILE A 76 11.23 -8.90 -3.44
C ILE A 76 11.12 -8.16 -2.10
N MET A 77 10.59 -8.81 -1.05
CA MET A 77 10.48 -8.21 0.29
C MET A 77 11.86 -7.85 0.88
N HIS A 78 12.87 -8.70 0.69
CA HIS A 78 14.25 -8.40 1.14
C HIS A 78 14.90 -7.21 0.42
N MET A 79 14.40 -6.82 -0.75
CA MET A 79 14.86 -5.61 -1.45
C MET A 79 14.29 -4.31 -0.85
N GLY A 80 13.49 -4.39 0.21
CA GLY A 80 12.90 -3.23 0.88
C GLY A 80 11.51 -2.84 0.37
N LEU A 81 10.76 -3.79 -0.17
CA LEU A 81 9.35 -3.64 -0.47
C LEU A 81 8.53 -4.27 0.65
N ALA A 82 7.52 -3.57 1.15
CA ALA A 82 6.59 -4.13 2.13
C ALA A 82 5.15 -3.87 1.71
N GLN A 83 4.25 -4.77 2.12
CA GLN A 83 2.82 -4.66 1.85
C GLN A 83 2.00 -4.76 3.14
N ALA A 84 1.03 -3.86 3.31
CA ALA A 84 -0.11 -4.05 4.19
C ALA A 84 -1.34 -4.39 3.31
N PRO A 85 -1.69 -5.66 3.17
CA PRO A 85 -2.75 -6.11 2.27
C PRO A 85 -4.13 -5.81 2.85
N GLU A 86 -5.14 -5.83 1.99
CA GLU A 86 -6.55 -5.77 2.38
C GLU A 86 -6.90 -6.84 3.44
N GLY A 87 -7.86 -6.52 4.32
CA GLY A 87 -8.30 -7.41 5.38
C GLY A 87 -7.35 -7.51 6.56
N ARG A 88 -6.43 -6.53 6.71
CA ARG A 88 -5.52 -6.33 7.85
C ARG A 88 -4.45 -7.42 7.99
N ARG A 89 -4.80 -8.71 7.83
CA ARG A 89 -3.91 -9.90 7.84
C ARG A 89 -2.92 -9.92 9.01
N ILE A 90 -3.37 -9.51 10.21
CA ILE A 90 -2.58 -9.60 11.45
C ILE A 90 -2.58 -11.02 12.01
N PHE A 91 -1.61 -11.33 12.86
CA PHE A 91 -1.60 -12.58 13.65
C PHE A 91 -2.47 -12.39 14.89
N SER A 92 -3.74 -12.77 14.80
CA SER A 92 -4.78 -12.49 15.81
C SER A 92 -4.50 -13.07 17.18
N ARG A 93 -3.77 -14.20 17.26
CA ARG A 93 -3.40 -14.87 18.52
C ARG A 93 -2.15 -14.28 19.18
N MET A 94 -1.34 -13.55 18.41
CA MET A 94 -0.15 -12.86 18.89
C MET A 94 -0.53 -11.50 19.45
N THR A 95 0.28 -11.01 20.40
CA THR A 95 0.18 -9.64 20.95
C THR A 95 0.55 -8.60 19.88
N VAL A 96 0.28 -7.33 20.16
CA VAL A 96 0.75 -6.20 19.33
C VAL A 96 2.27 -6.26 19.20
N HIS A 97 2.98 -6.43 20.32
CA HIS A 97 4.44 -6.53 20.34
C HIS A 97 4.96 -7.67 19.44
N GLU A 98 4.40 -8.87 19.59
CA GLU A 98 4.80 -10.03 18.77
C GLU A 98 4.49 -9.84 17.27
N ASN A 99 3.37 -9.19 16.92
CA ASN A 99 3.09 -8.83 15.53
C ASN A 99 4.16 -7.90 14.95
N LEU A 100 4.58 -6.87 15.71
CA LEU A 100 5.65 -5.96 15.27
C LEU A 100 6.99 -6.70 15.15
N LEU A 101 7.29 -7.60 16.08
CA LEU A 101 8.49 -8.44 16.05
C LEU A 101 8.57 -9.26 14.75
N MET A 102 7.44 -9.85 14.32
CA MET A 102 7.36 -10.59 13.05
C MET A 102 7.70 -9.71 11.84
N GLY A 103 7.31 -8.44 11.84
CA GLY A 103 7.64 -7.50 10.76
C GLY A 103 9.14 -7.23 10.65
N ALA A 104 9.86 -7.21 11.78
CA ALA A 104 11.30 -6.94 11.82
C ALA A 104 12.18 -8.13 11.39
N GLN A 105 11.62 -9.33 11.23
CA GLN A 105 12.39 -10.53 10.83
C GLN A 105 13.04 -10.35 9.45
N VAL A 106 12.41 -9.63 8.52
CA VAL A 106 12.94 -9.37 7.18
C VAL A 106 14.30 -8.66 7.23
N VAL A 107 14.50 -7.77 8.22
CA VAL A 107 15.74 -7.01 8.43
C VAL A 107 16.60 -7.57 9.58
N GLN A 108 16.36 -8.82 9.98
CA GLN A 108 17.10 -9.51 11.04
C GLN A 108 17.12 -8.70 12.34
N MET A 109 15.99 -8.12 12.74
CA MET A 109 15.82 -7.32 13.95
C MET A 109 16.68 -6.03 14.01
N ARG A 110 17.29 -5.64 12.90
CA ARG A 110 18.10 -4.42 12.85
C ARG A 110 17.24 -3.20 13.21
N ASN A 111 17.75 -2.37 14.13
CA ASN A 111 17.09 -1.16 14.61
C ASN A 111 15.66 -1.41 15.18
N TYR A 112 15.38 -2.61 15.71
CA TYR A 112 14.03 -2.98 16.19
C TYR A 112 13.43 -1.94 17.14
N ASP A 113 14.16 -1.56 18.20
CA ASP A 113 13.64 -0.64 19.21
C ASP A 113 13.31 0.73 18.61
N ARG A 114 14.18 1.27 17.75
CA ARG A 114 13.94 2.53 17.06
C ARG A 114 12.67 2.46 16.20
N MET A 115 12.51 1.39 15.41
CA MET A 115 11.36 1.22 14.53
C MET A 115 10.07 1.00 15.31
N ARG A 116 10.13 0.22 16.40
CA ARG A 116 9.00 0.04 17.30
C ARG A 116 8.56 1.37 17.92
N ASP A 117 9.52 2.16 18.42
CA ASP A 117 9.22 3.44 19.03
C ASP A 117 8.63 4.44 18.03
N GLN A 118 9.07 4.40 16.77
CA GLN A 118 8.48 5.14 15.67
C GLN A 118 7.04 4.71 15.38
N VAL A 119 6.78 3.39 15.28
CA VAL A 119 5.42 2.87 15.10
C VAL A 119 4.52 3.31 16.26
N PHE A 120 5.03 3.30 17.48
CA PHE A 120 4.29 3.75 18.66
C PHE A 120 4.10 5.27 18.72
N HIS A 121 5.00 6.05 18.11
CA HIS A 121 4.80 7.48 17.92
C HIS A 121 3.65 7.77 16.94
N LEU A 122 3.64 7.08 15.81
CA LEU A 122 2.60 7.21 14.79
C LEU A 122 1.23 6.70 15.28
N PHE A 123 1.26 5.63 16.07
CA PHE A 123 0.06 4.94 16.56
C PHE A 123 0.11 4.72 18.07
N PRO A 124 -0.10 5.77 18.90
CA PRO A 124 0.04 5.68 20.35
C PRO A 124 -0.83 4.61 21.02
N ARG A 125 -1.99 4.31 20.44
CA ARG A 125 -2.88 3.23 20.90
C ARG A 125 -2.23 1.85 20.88
N LEU A 126 -1.32 1.61 19.94
CA LEU A 126 -0.58 0.34 19.89
C LEU A 126 0.42 0.23 21.05
N ARG A 127 1.02 1.35 21.50
CA ARG A 127 1.90 1.40 22.69
C ARG A 127 1.13 1.03 23.96
N GLU A 128 -0.05 1.64 24.14
CA GLU A 128 -0.90 1.38 25.31
C GLU A 128 -1.33 -0.09 25.40
N ARG A 129 -1.42 -0.77 24.26
CA ARG A 129 -1.96 -2.12 24.10
C ARG A 129 -0.92 -3.15 23.67
N GLN A 130 0.37 -2.88 23.88
CA GLN A 130 1.45 -3.72 23.35
C GLN A 130 1.40 -5.19 23.81
N ALA A 131 0.87 -5.47 24.99
CA ALA A 131 0.68 -6.82 25.50
C ALA A 131 -0.68 -7.45 25.12
N GLN A 132 -1.59 -6.68 24.48
CA GLN A 132 -2.92 -7.15 24.09
C GLN A 132 -2.83 -7.99 22.80
N ARG A 133 -3.64 -9.06 22.71
CA ARG A 133 -3.73 -9.88 21.50
C ARG A 133 -4.35 -9.10 20.33
N GLY A 134 -3.74 -9.17 19.17
CA GLY A 134 -4.17 -8.45 17.97
C GLY A 134 -5.64 -8.69 17.60
N GLY A 135 -6.13 -9.91 17.75
CA GLY A 135 -7.52 -10.25 17.45
C GLY A 135 -8.57 -9.58 18.34
N THR A 136 -8.17 -9.01 19.48
CA THR A 136 -9.08 -8.32 20.42
C THR A 136 -9.05 -6.79 20.28
N LEU A 137 -8.23 -6.28 19.35
CA LEU A 137 -8.18 -4.86 19.00
C LEU A 137 -9.41 -4.45 18.16
N SER A 138 -9.76 -3.18 18.21
CA SER A 138 -10.74 -2.60 17.27
C SER A 138 -10.24 -2.70 15.82
N GLY A 139 -11.15 -2.63 14.85
CA GLY A 139 -10.78 -2.70 13.43
C GLY A 139 -9.75 -1.66 13.00
N GLY A 140 -9.83 -0.45 13.54
CA GLY A 140 -8.86 0.60 13.27
C GLY A 140 -7.49 0.33 13.88
N GLU A 141 -7.43 -0.17 15.11
CA GLU A 141 -6.18 -0.56 15.77
C GLU A 141 -5.52 -1.76 15.06
N GLN A 142 -6.32 -2.71 14.57
CA GLN A 142 -5.80 -3.82 13.74
C GLN A 142 -5.19 -3.32 12.44
N GLN A 143 -5.80 -2.31 11.79
CA GLN A 143 -5.24 -1.69 10.58
C GLN A 143 -3.93 -0.94 10.89
N MET A 144 -3.89 -0.17 11.97
CA MET A 144 -2.65 0.47 12.43
C MET A 144 -1.56 -0.57 12.73
N LEU A 145 -1.92 -1.72 13.33
CA LEU A 145 -1.00 -2.81 13.60
C LEU A 145 -0.47 -3.46 12.31
N ALA A 146 -1.33 -3.66 11.31
CA ALA A 146 -0.92 -4.20 10.00
C ALA A 146 0.09 -3.27 9.29
N ILE A 147 -0.18 -1.96 9.29
CA ILE A 147 0.73 -0.94 8.75
C ILE A 147 2.01 -0.88 9.58
N GLY A 148 1.90 -0.83 10.91
CA GLY A 148 3.05 -0.84 11.82
C GLY A 148 3.95 -2.04 11.59
N ARG A 149 3.40 -3.24 11.43
CA ARG A 149 4.15 -4.46 11.12
C ARG A 149 4.90 -4.34 9.78
N ALA A 150 4.26 -3.78 8.75
CA ALA A 150 4.92 -3.55 7.47
C ALA A 150 6.09 -2.55 7.61
N LEU A 151 5.92 -1.48 8.38
CA LEU A 151 6.97 -0.49 8.65
C LEU A 151 8.18 -1.07 9.39
N MET A 152 7.97 -2.09 10.25
CA MET A 152 9.07 -2.75 10.97
C MET A 152 10.12 -3.38 10.05
N SER A 153 9.77 -3.68 8.78
CA SER A 153 10.73 -4.15 7.77
C SER A 153 11.59 -3.04 7.16
N GLN A 154 11.44 -1.79 7.61
CA GLN A 154 12.16 -0.61 7.11
C GLN A 154 12.09 -0.47 5.59
N PRO A 155 10.87 -0.43 5.02
CA PRO A 155 10.71 -0.48 3.58
C PRO A 155 11.14 0.83 2.90
N ARG A 156 11.66 0.72 1.67
CA ARG A 156 11.83 1.84 0.75
C ARG A 156 10.55 2.13 -0.03
N LEU A 157 9.72 1.09 -0.26
CA LEU A 157 8.40 1.18 -0.88
C LEU A 157 7.37 0.44 -0.02
N LEU A 158 6.37 1.17 0.44
CA LEU A 158 5.22 0.64 1.17
C LEU A 158 4.01 0.54 0.25
N LEU A 159 3.48 -0.66 0.08
CA LEU A 159 2.23 -0.93 -0.63
C LEU A 159 1.08 -1.00 0.37
N LEU A 160 0.03 -0.20 0.18
CA LEU A 160 -1.14 -0.15 1.04
C LEU A 160 -2.40 -0.47 0.23
N ASP A 161 -3.07 -1.57 0.57
CA ASP A 161 -4.27 -2.03 -0.13
C ASP A 161 -5.52 -1.74 0.71
N GLU A 162 -6.29 -0.74 0.27
CA GLU A 162 -7.53 -0.24 0.88
C GLU A 162 -7.43 0.00 2.41
N PRO A 163 -6.41 0.77 2.89
CA PRO A 163 -6.18 0.93 4.31
C PRO A 163 -7.31 1.67 5.05
N SER A 164 -8.23 2.34 4.35
CA SER A 164 -9.35 3.06 4.96
C SER A 164 -10.65 2.24 5.03
N LEU A 165 -10.70 1.05 4.39
CA LEU A 165 -11.94 0.28 4.21
C LEU A 165 -12.60 -0.10 5.55
N GLY A 166 -13.86 0.30 5.72
CA GLY A 166 -14.67 -0.04 6.90
C GLY A 166 -14.20 0.61 8.19
N LEU A 167 -13.45 1.72 8.11
CA LEU A 167 -12.95 2.45 9.28
C LEU A 167 -13.69 3.77 9.52
N ALA A 168 -13.77 4.15 10.79
CA ALA A 168 -14.31 5.45 11.18
C ALA A 168 -13.46 6.61 10.62
N PRO A 169 -14.06 7.75 10.23
CA PRO A 169 -13.34 8.87 9.60
C PRO A 169 -12.14 9.39 10.42
N LEU A 170 -12.23 9.35 11.74
CA LEU A 170 -11.13 9.77 12.62
C LEU A 170 -9.91 8.85 12.47
N VAL A 171 -10.14 7.53 12.40
CA VAL A 171 -9.08 6.53 12.23
C VAL A 171 -8.41 6.67 10.85
N VAL A 172 -9.21 6.88 9.81
CA VAL A 172 -8.70 7.12 8.46
C VAL A 172 -7.79 8.36 8.43
N ARG A 173 -8.20 9.45 9.09
CA ARG A 173 -7.34 10.66 9.21
C ARG A 173 -6.04 10.38 9.92
N GLN A 174 -6.04 9.55 10.98
CA GLN A 174 -4.82 9.18 11.69
C GLN A 174 -3.88 8.36 10.82
N ILE A 175 -4.38 7.35 10.10
CA ILE A 175 -3.59 6.51 9.20
C ILE A 175 -2.98 7.37 8.06
N PHE A 176 -3.78 8.20 7.40
CA PHE A 176 -3.30 9.04 6.31
C PHE A 176 -2.35 10.15 6.80
N GLY A 177 -2.56 10.64 8.03
CA GLY A 177 -1.64 11.53 8.71
C GLY A 177 -0.27 10.89 8.93
N ALA A 178 -0.24 9.66 9.44
CA ALA A 178 0.98 8.90 9.65
C ALA A 178 1.74 8.61 8.34
N ILE A 179 1.02 8.26 7.26
CA ILE A 179 1.61 8.05 5.93
C ILE A 179 2.27 9.33 5.41
N ARG A 180 1.57 10.48 5.52
CA ARG A 180 2.10 11.79 5.12
C ARG A 180 3.31 12.20 5.94
N GLU A 181 3.28 11.94 7.23
CA GLU A 181 4.39 12.23 8.14
C GLU A 181 5.64 11.43 7.73
N LEU A 182 5.53 10.11 7.58
CA LEU A 182 6.63 9.25 7.16
C LEU A 182 7.20 9.65 5.79
N ASN A 183 6.34 9.96 4.84
CA ASN A 183 6.80 10.43 3.53
C ASN A 183 7.58 11.74 3.65
N ARG A 184 7.08 12.72 4.44
CA ARG A 184 7.72 14.03 4.61
C ARG A 184 9.03 13.96 5.40
N THR A 185 9.09 13.14 6.46
CA THR A 185 10.24 13.11 7.39
C THR A 185 11.31 12.12 7.00
N GLU A 186 10.95 11.02 6.34
CA GLU A 186 11.85 9.90 6.02
C GLU A 186 11.96 9.63 4.52
N GLY A 187 11.19 10.34 3.70
CA GLY A 187 11.18 10.10 2.26
C GLY A 187 10.58 8.75 1.87
N LEU A 188 9.73 8.15 2.73
CA LEU A 188 9.10 6.86 2.43
C LEU A 188 8.28 6.94 1.15
N THR A 189 8.57 6.05 0.21
CA THR A 189 7.78 5.92 -1.03
C THR A 189 6.54 5.08 -0.74
N VAL A 190 5.38 5.50 -1.26
CA VAL A 190 4.11 4.80 -1.00
C VAL A 190 3.33 4.61 -2.29
N LEU A 191 2.86 3.39 -2.54
CA LEU A 191 1.81 3.10 -3.51
C LEU A 191 0.54 2.69 -2.76
N LEU A 192 -0.48 3.53 -2.86
CA LEU A 192 -1.74 3.40 -2.15
C LEU A 192 -2.85 2.98 -3.12
N VAL A 193 -3.52 1.89 -2.84
CA VAL A 193 -4.76 1.51 -3.52
C VAL A 193 -5.93 1.88 -2.63
N GLU A 194 -6.91 2.61 -3.17
CA GLU A 194 -8.09 3.04 -2.42
C GLU A 194 -9.35 3.05 -3.29
N GLN A 195 -10.48 2.78 -2.64
CA GLN A 195 -11.79 2.99 -3.21
C GLN A 195 -12.27 4.42 -2.99
N ASN A 196 -11.94 5.02 -1.84
CA ASN A 196 -12.25 6.42 -1.55
C ASN A 196 -11.28 7.34 -2.30
N ALA A 197 -11.60 7.62 -3.57
CA ALA A 197 -10.76 8.42 -4.45
C ALA A 197 -10.49 9.83 -3.90
N PHE A 198 -11.45 10.45 -3.22
CA PHE A 198 -11.28 11.80 -2.68
C PHE A 198 -10.13 11.86 -1.66
N GLN A 199 -10.14 10.96 -0.69
CA GLN A 199 -9.11 10.95 0.35
C GLN A 199 -7.74 10.52 -0.20
N ALA A 200 -7.74 9.54 -1.10
CA ALA A 200 -6.53 9.03 -1.74
C ALA A 200 -5.83 10.09 -2.59
N LEU A 201 -6.56 10.77 -3.46
CA LEU A 201 -6.03 11.83 -4.34
C LEU A 201 -5.59 13.08 -3.56
N ARG A 202 -6.22 13.38 -2.42
CA ARG A 202 -5.77 14.48 -1.52
C ARG A 202 -4.47 14.16 -0.80
N LEU A 203 -4.17 12.90 -0.59
CA LEU A 203 -2.91 12.46 0.02
C LEU A 203 -1.78 12.38 -1.01
N ALA A 204 -2.10 11.90 -2.22
CA ALA A 204 -1.14 11.54 -3.23
C ALA A 204 -0.58 12.74 -4.01
N HIS A 205 0.69 12.65 -4.38
CA HIS A 205 1.31 13.57 -5.33
C HIS A 205 0.76 13.31 -6.75
N ARG A 206 0.57 12.03 -7.10
CA ARG A 206 0.09 11.59 -8.41
C ARG A 206 -0.86 10.40 -8.28
N GLY A 207 -1.80 10.29 -9.22
CA GLY A 207 -2.77 9.19 -9.25
C GLY A 207 -2.83 8.51 -10.60
N TYR A 208 -3.25 7.25 -10.56
CA TYR A 208 -3.64 6.44 -11.71
C TYR A 208 -5.09 5.98 -11.55
N VAL A 209 -5.83 5.94 -12.64
CA VAL A 209 -7.20 5.42 -12.69
C VAL A 209 -7.18 4.08 -13.40
N LEU A 210 -7.57 3.03 -12.70
CA LEU A 210 -7.66 1.67 -13.23
C LEU A 210 -9.11 1.32 -13.53
N VAL A 211 -9.38 0.94 -14.78
CA VAL A 211 -10.70 0.49 -15.24
C VAL A 211 -10.54 -0.83 -15.96
N ASN A 212 -11.23 -1.87 -15.50
CA ASN A 212 -11.23 -3.20 -16.14
C ASN A 212 -9.81 -3.74 -16.44
N GLY A 213 -8.89 -3.55 -15.52
CA GLY A 213 -7.52 -4.05 -15.62
C GLY A 213 -6.57 -3.19 -16.45
N ALA A 214 -6.98 -2.02 -16.95
CA ALA A 214 -6.14 -1.11 -17.72
C ALA A 214 -6.08 0.29 -17.07
N ILE A 215 -4.92 0.96 -17.15
CA ILE A 215 -4.78 2.36 -16.77
C ILE A 215 -5.43 3.22 -17.85
N THR A 216 -6.41 4.03 -17.48
CA THR A 216 -7.14 4.91 -18.39
C THR A 216 -6.77 6.38 -18.25
N MET A 217 -6.24 6.76 -17.08
CA MET A 217 -5.92 8.15 -16.76
C MET A 217 -4.79 8.22 -15.74
N THR A 218 -3.94 9.23 -15.85
CA THR A 218 -2.91 9.57 -14.86
C THR A 218 -2.74 11.08 -14.77
N GLY A 219 -2.28 11.56 -13.64
CA GLY A 219 -1.98 12.98 -13.41
C GLY A 219 -1.71 13.32 -11.95
N PRO A 220 -1.34 14.56 -11.65
CA PRO A 220 -1.26 15.07 -10.29
C PRO A 220 -2.57 14.86 -9.52
N GLY A 221 -2.48 14.47 -8.24
CA GLY A 221 -3.68 14.18 -7.44
C GLY A 221 -4.70 15.31 -7.40
N ALA A 222 -4.23 16.55 -7.25
CA ALA A 222 -5.09 17.74 -7.25
C ALA A 222 -5.81 17.98 -8.59
N GLU A 223 -5.13 17.71 -9.72
CA GLU A 223 -5.73 17.86 -11.06
C GLU A 223 -6.77 16.77 -11.31
N LEU A 224 -6.49 15.51 -10.92
CA LEU A 224 -7.45 14.42 -11.04
C LEU A 224 -8.72 14.69 -10.20
N LEU A 225 -8.58 15.24 -8.99
CA LEU A 225 -9.72 15.65 -8.16
C LEU A 225 -10.61 16.71 -8.81
N ALA A 226 -10.04 17.58 -9.64
CA ALA A 226 -10.77 18.64 -10.32
C ALA A 226 -11.51 18.16 -11.58
N ARG A 227 -11.19 16.96 -12.08
CA ARG A 227 -11.79 16.43 -13.33
C ARG A 227 -13.25 16.03 -13.13
N PRO A 228 -14.18 16.49 -14.00
CA PRO A 228 -15.60 16.13 -13.90
C PRO A 228 -15.85 14.62 -13.94
N GLU A 229 -15.10 13.88 -14.76
CA GLU A 229 -15.24 12.44 -14.92
C GLU A 229 -14.91 11.69 -13.62
N ILE A 230 -13.88 12.14 -12.90
CA ILE A 230 -13.49 11.56 -11.60
C ILE A 230 -14.55 11.91 -10.55
N ARG A 231 -15.06 13.15 -10.57
CA ARG A 231 -16.11 13.58 -9.63
C ARG A 231 -17.37 12.76 -9.82
N ALA A 232 -17.86 12.64 -11.06
CA ALA A 232 -19.06 11.86 -11.36
C ALA A 232 -18.92 10.37 -11.02
N ALA A 233 -17.76 9.75 -11.36
CA ALA A 233 -17.57 8.31 -11.18
C ALA A 233 -17.25 7.90 -9.73
N TYR A 234 -16.56 8.74 -8.95
CA TYR A 234 -15.96 8.35 -7.66
C TYR A 234 -16.28 9.26 -6.48
N LEU A 235 -16.85 10.47 -6.70
CA LEU A 235 -17.10 11.43 -5.64
C LEU A 235 -18.60 11.74 -5.43
N GLU A 236 -19.41 11.68 -6.45
CA GLU A 236 -20.85 12.04 -6.39
C GLU A 236 -21.77 10.83 -6.12
N GLY A 237 -21.24 9.60 -6.07
CA GLY A 237 -21.99 8.37 -5.78
C GLY A 237 -21.85 7.82 -4.36
N ALA A 238 -21.18 8.53 -3.45
CA ALA A 238 -21.00 8.12 -2.06
C ALA A 238 -22.06 8.79 -1.15
N HIS A 239 -23.29 8.30 -1.25
CA HIS A 239 -24.35 8.55 -0.26
C HIS A 239 -24.64 7.29 0.53
#